data_5801b80a9ae94a2c4867cdf8ecebe43c
#
_entry.id   5801b80a9ae94a2c4867cdf8ecebe43c
#
_cell.length_a   1.000
_cell.length_b   1.000
_cell.length_c   1.000
_cell.angle_alpha   90.00
_cell.angle_beta   90.00
_cell.angle_gamma   90.00
#
_symmetry.space_group_name_H-M   'P 1'
#
loop_
_entity.id
_entity.type
_entity.pdbx_description
1 polymer ?
#
loop_
_entity_poly.entity_id
_entity_poly.type
_entity_poly.pdbx_seq_one_letter_code
_entity_poly.pdbx_strand_id
1 'polypeptide(L)'
;MSGPSRTIPGRSLLLPLIAVACYLFGAFGLGLSAYQGNTHHGRGVRIASAGIAVIGTLVHAAALMQERRMDPLAALSLGDVLALVALVIAVTAIVMALKPRLRGMAALLLGIAAMLEVAFSEGARQFTMGRPGWELAFHVAMATTAFAFLTIGAVLAVAQVVV
;
A
#
# COMPACT_ATOMS: atom_id res chain seq x y z
N MET A 1 39.77 7.41 9.51
CA MET A 1 39.49 8.24 8.32
C MET A 1 37.99 8.16 8.05
N SER A 2 37.24 9.13 8.55
CA SER A 2 35.80 9.25 8.36
C SER A 2 35.54 9.85 6.98
N GLY A 3 35.09 9.02 6.03
CA GLY A 3 34.66 9.49 4.72
C GLY A 3 33.46 10.43 4.83
N PRO A 4 33.31 11.41 3.92
CA PRO A 4 32.21 12.34 3.96
C PRO A 4 30.87 11.58 3.80
N SER A 5 29.94 11.82 4.73
CA SER A 5 28.57 11.35 4.63
C SER A 5 27.96 11.91 3.35
N ARG A 6 27.78 11.08 2.34
CA ARG A 6 27.01 11.42 1.13
C ARG A 6 25.56 11.67 1.56
N THR A 7 25.24 12.93 1.74
CA THR A 7 23.84 13.38 1.77
C THR A 7 23.24 13.04 0.40
N ILE A 8 22.39 12.03 0.36
CA ILE A 8 21.62 11.64 -0.83
C ILE A 8 20.68 12.83 -1.12
N PRO A 9 20.78 13.48 -2.30
CA PRO A 9 19.92 14.61 -2.62
C PRO A 9 18.47 14.18 -2.59
N GLY A 10 17.65 15.02 -1.92
CA GLY A 10 16.24 14.92 -1.61
C GLY A 10 15.41 13.93 -2.43
N ARG A 11 15.15 12.76 -1.86
CA ARG A 11 14.04 11.91 -2.30
C ARG A 11 12.77 12.76 -2.19
N SER A 12 12.03 12.88 -3.27
CA SER A 12 10.76 13.59 -3.24
C SER A 12 9.77 12.77 -2.40
N LEU A 13 9.53 13.15 -1.16
CA LEU A 13 8.49 12.58 -0.30
C LEU A 13 7.08 12.83 -0.85
N LEU A 14 6.97 13.60 -1.94
CA LEU A 14 5.69 13.98 -2.53
C LEU A 14 4.89 12.78 -3.05
N LEU A 15 5.52 11.85 -3.78
CA LEU A 15 4.80 10.71 -4.35
C LEU A 15 4.21 9.77 -3.28
N PRO A 16 4.96 9.33 -2.25
CA PRO A 16 4.40 8.57 -1.14
C PRO A 16 3.27 9.31 -0.42
N LEU A 17 3.42 10.60 -0.15
CA LEU A 17 2.37 11.39 0.50
C LEU A 17 1.09 11.49 -0.34
N ILE A 18 1.22 11.68 -1.66
CA ILE A 18 0.07 11.66 -2.58
C ILE A 18 -0.61 10.30 -2.57
N ALA A 19 0.15 9.20 -2.60
CA ALA A 19 -0.40 7.85 -2.55
C ALA A 19 -1.18 7.61 -1.24
N VAL A 20 -0.61 7.99 -0.09
CA VAL A 20 -1.26 7.91 1.22
C VAL A 20 -2.55 8.72 1.25
N ALA A 21 -2.53 9.96 0.78
CA ALA A 21 -3.73 10.81 0.71
C ALA A 21 -4.82 10.14 -0.15
N CYS A 22 -4.46 9.62 -1.33
CA CYS A 22 -5.40 8.91 -2.20
C CYS A 22 -5.99 7.67 -1.52
N TYR A 23 -5.18 6.89 -0.78
CA TYR A 23 -5.66 5.74 -0.04
C TYR A 23 -6.65 6.12 1.07
N LEU A 24 -6.34 7.18 1.84
CA LEU A 24 -7.22 7.66 2.90
C LEU A 24 -8.55 8.21 2.35
N PHE A 25 -8.51 9.01 1.27
CA PHE A 25 -9.72 9.49 0.62
C PHE A 25 -10.52 8.36 -0.02
N GLY A 26 -9.84 7.39 -0.66
CA GLY A 26 -10.46 6.18 -1.19
C GLY A 26 -11.14 5.36 -0.10
N ALA A 27 -10.44 5.12 1.02
CA ALA A 27 -10.96 4.40 2.18
C ALA A 27 -12.21 5.08 2.77
N PHE A 28 -12.11 6.39 3.02
CA PHE A 28 -13.22 7.17 3.55
C PHE A 28 -14.45 7.12 2.65
N GLY A 29 -14.28 7.37 1.35
CA GLY A 29 -15.39 7.36 0.42
C GLY A 29 -16.00 5.97 0.20
N LEU A 30 -15.19 4.88 0.20
CA LEU A 30 -15.72 3.52 0.14
C LEU A 30 -16.48 3.17 1.41
N GLY A 31 -15.99 3.57 2.59
CA GLY A 31 -16.70 3.41 3.86
C GLY A 31 -18.04 4.15 3.85
N LEU A 32 -18.04 5.41 3.39
CA LEU A 32 -19.27 6.20 3.25
C LEU A 32 -20.25 5.54 2.27
N SER A 33 -19.77 5.04 1.13
CA SER A 33 -20.61 4.35 0.15
C SER A 33 -21.18 3.02 0.67
N ALA A 34 -20.46 2.35 1.57
CA ALA A 34 -20.96 1.14 2.26
C ALA A 34 -22.12 1.49 3.20
N TYR A 35 -22.00 2.60 3.93
CA TYR A 35 -23.05 3.10 4.82
C TYR A 35 -24.31 3.58 4.06
N GLN A 36 -24.13 4.29 2.94
CA GLN A 36 -25.22 4.81 2.12
C GLN A 36 -25.97 3.73 1.30
N GLY A 37 -25.42 2.54 1.25
CA GLY A 37 -26.01 1.41 0.50
C GLY A 37 -26.00 1.61 -1.02
N ASN A 38 -27.04 1.07 -1.70
CA ASN A 38 -27.15 1.07 -3.16
C ASN A 38 -27.94 2.26 -3.73
N THR A 39 -27.95 3.41 -3.06
CA THR A 39 -28.56 4.63 -3.57
C THR A 39 -27.79 5.17 -4.79
N HIS A 40 -28.45 5.99 -5.62
CA HIS A 40 -27.79 6.67 -6.75
C HIS A 40 -26.57 7.47 -6.30
N HIS A 41 -26.66 8.16 -5.17
CA HIS A 41 -25.59 8.93 -4.57
C HIS A 41 -24.43 8.04 -4.10
N GLY A 42 -24.74 6.93 -3.44
CA GLY A 42 -23.72 5.96 -3.00
C GLY A 42 -22.97 5.31 -4.17
N ARG A 43 -23.60 5.16 -5.35
CA ARG A 43 -22.93 4.68 -6.55
C ARG A 43 -21.90 5.66 -7.09
N GLY A 44 -22.23 6.94 -7.14
CA GLY A 44 -21.29 8.00 -7.57
C GLY A 44 -20.07 8.09 -6.65
N VAL A 45 -20.31 8.14 -5.34
CA VAL A 45 -19.25 8.17 -4.32
C VAL A 45 -18.33 6.96 -4.45
N ARG A 46 -18.89 5.76 -4.65
CA ARG A 46 -18.10 4.53 -4.86
C ARG A 46 -17.16 4.62 -6.05
N ILE A 47 -17.69 5.03 -7.22
CA ILE A 47 -16.90 5.10 -8.45
C ILE A 47 -15.76 6.12 -8.29
N ALA A 48 -16.07 7.30 -7.73
CA ALA A 48 -15.07 8.33 -7.47
C ALA A 48 -13.99 7.83 -6.50
N SER A 49 -14.38 7.19 -5.39
CA SER A 49 -13.45 6.68 -4.37
C SER A 49 -12.58 5.54 -4.89
N ALA A 50 -13.16 4.62 -5.67
CA ALA A 50 -12.39 3.57 -6.32
C ALA A 50 -11.41 4.15 -7.35
N GLY A 51 -11.81 5.17 -8.11
CA GLY A 51 -10.92 5.89 -9.03
C GLY A 51 -9.75 6.56 -8.32
N ILE A 52 -10.01 7.23 -7.19
CA ILE A 52 -8.96 7.85 -6.36
C ILE A 52 -8.00 6.77 -5.82
N ALA A 53 -8.51 5.63 -5.35
CA ALA A 53 -7.68 4.53 -4.88
C ALA A 53 -6.80 3.94 -6.00
N VAL A 54 -7.33 3.81 -7.22
CA VAL A 54 -6.55 3.38 -8.40
C VAL A 54 -5.43 4.36 -8.70
N ILE A 55 -5.72 5.67 -8.69
CA ILE A 55 -4.70 6.71 -8.90
C ILE A 55 -3.62 6.59 -7.82
N GLY A 56 -4.00 6.45 -6.55
CA GLY A 56 -3.08 6.26 -5.44
C GLY A 56 -2.17 5.04 -5.64
N THR A 57 -2.74 3.93 -6.10
CA THR A 57 -2.00 2.69 -6.39
C THR A 57 -1.00 2.87 -7.53
N LEU A 58 -1.39 3.58 -8.60
CA LEU A 58 -0.48 3.89 -9.71
C LEU A 58 0.65 4.82 -9.28
N VAL A 59 0.36 5.86 -8.48
CA VAL A 59 1.37 6.76 -7.93
C VAL A 59 2.35 6.01 -7.02
N HIS A 60 1.83 5.11 -6.17
CA HIS A 60 2.66 4.27 -5.30
C HIS A 60 3.57 3.34 -6.11
N ALA A 61 3.03 2.64 -7.11
CA ALA A 61 3.82 1.80 -8.01
C ALA A 61 4.89 2.61 -8.76
N ALA A 62 4.55 3.81 -9.25
CA ALA A 62 5.49 4.70 -9.91
C ALA A 62 6.61 5.15 -8.96
N ALA A 63 6.31 5.47 -7.69
CA ALA A 63 7.30 5.81 -6.68
C ALA A 63 8.30 4.68 -6.45
N LEU A 64 7.81 3.43 -6.30
CA LEU A 64 8.66 2.25 -6.17
C LEU A 64 9.53 2.01 -7.40
N MET A 65 8.97 2.17 -8.59
CA MET A 65 9.73 2.02 -9.84
C MET A 65 10.81 3.10 -9.99
N GLN A 66 10.51 4.34 -9.60
CA GLN A 66 11.47 5.44 -9.66
C GLN A 66 12.65 5.19 -8.71
N GLU A 67 12.39 4.73 -7.50
CA GLU A 67 13.45 4.35 -6.56
C GLU A 67 14.37 3.28 -7.14
N ARG A 68 13.82 2.26 -7.78
CA ARG A 68 14.58 1.18 -8.42
C ARG A 68 15.37 1.63 -9.65
N ARG A 69 14.87 2.60 -10.40
CA ARG A 69 15.59 3.17 -11.55
C ARG A 69 16.80 4.01 -11.12
N MET A 70 16.67 4.73 -10.00
CA MET A 70 17.75 5.58 -9.49
C MET A 70 18.89 4.78 -8.87
N ASP A 71 18.59 3.64 -8.26
CA ASP A 71 19.60 2.73 -7.71
C ASP A 71 19.19 1.26 -7.93
N PRO A 72 19.42 0.71 -9.13
CA PRO A 72 19.06 -0.67 -9.45
C PRO A 72 19.79 -1.71 -8.60
N LEU A 73 20.91 -1.30 -8.00
CA LEU A 73 21.76 -2.15 -7.19
C LEU A 73 21.57 -1.92 -5.68
N ALA A 74 20.66 -1.02 -5.31
CA ALA A 74 20.33 -0.79 -3.91
C ALA A 74 19.85 -2.09 -3.26
N ALA A 75 20.37 -2.35 -2.09
CA ALA A 75 19.87 -3.42 -1.23
C ALA A 75 18.38 -3.16 -0.94
N LEU A 76 17.57 -4.23 -0.93
CA LEU A 76 16.18 -4.16 -0.49
C LEU A 76 16.15 -3.73 0.98
N SER A 77 15.51 -2.62 1.25
CA SER A 77 15.25 -2.19 2.62
C SER A 77 13.97 -2.86 3.15
N LEU A 78 13.83 -2.96 4.46
CA LEU A 78 12.57 -3.41 5.07
C LEU A 78 11.40 -2.51 4.63
N GLY A 79 11.66 -1.20 4.47
CA GLY A 79 10.67 -0.25 3.96
C GLY A 79 10.17 -0.59 2.56
N ASP A 80 11.07 -1.01 1.65
CA ASP A 80 10.69 -1.42 0.29
C ASP A 80 9.78 -2.64 0.30
N VAL A 81 10.07 -3.62 1.19
CA VAL A 81 9.24 -4.82 1.35
C VAL A 81 7.85 -4.45 1.85
N LEU A 82 7.76 -3.58 2.84
CA LEU A 82 6.49 -3.15 3.43
C LEU A 82 5.68 -2.28 2.46
N ALA A 83 6.34 -1.45 1.67
CA ALA A 83 5.70 -0.70 0.59
C ALA A 83 5.11 -1.65 -0.49
N LEU A 84 5.81 -2.74 -0.83
CA LEU A 84 5.26 -3.78 -1.72
C LEU A 84 4.05 -4.48 -1.09
N VAL A 85 4.08 -4.79 0.22
CA VAL A 85 2.92 -5.34 0.94
C VAL A 85 1.74 -4.37 0.86
N ALA A 86 1.97 -3.09 1.14
CA ALA A 86 0.94 -2.05 1.07
C ALA A 86 0.33 -1.97 -0.34
N LEU A 87 1.15 -2.07 -1.39
CA LEU A 87 0.70 -2.08 -2.78
C LEU A 87 -0.22 -3.29 -3.07
N VAL A 88 0.18 -4.50 -2.65
CA VAL A 88 -0.63 -5.73 -2.84
C VAL A 88 -1.96 -5.61 -2.09
N ILE A 89 -1.96 -5.09 -0.86
CA ILE A 89 -3.17 -4.84 -0.08
C ILE A 89 -4.08 -3.83 -0.80
N ALA A 90 -3.52 -2.74 -1.32
CA ALA A 90 -4.28 -1.72 -2.03
C ALA A 90 -4.94 -2.27 -3.32
N VAL A 91 -4.19 -3.05 -4.12
CA VAL A 91 -4.74 -3.72 -5.32
C VAL A 91 -5.90 -4.65 -4.93
N THR A 92 -5.72 -5.45 -3.88
CA THR A 92 -6.77 -6.36 -3.39
C THR A 92 -8.00 -5.59 -2.92
N ALA A 93 -7.80 -4.47 -2.20
CA ALA A 93 -8.90 -3.59 -1.77
C ALA A 93 -9.69 -3.05 -2.97
N ILE A 94 -9.01 -2.63 -4.04
CA ILE A 94 -9.68 -2.14 -5.25
C ILE A 94 -10.52 -3.25 -5.90
N VAL A 95 -9.99 -4.46 -6.02
CA VAL A 95 -10.74 -5.61 -6.55
C VAL A 95 -11.96 -5.92 -5.68
N MET A 96 -11.83 -5.88 -4.35
CA MET A 96 -12.94 -6.08 -3.42
C MET A 96 -13.99 -4.97 -3.52
N ALA A 97 -13.59 -3.72 -3.75
CA ALA A 97 -14.50 -2.59 -3.90
C ALA A 97 -15.48 -2.74 -5.06
N LEU A 98 -15.17 -3.58 -6.05
CA LEU A 98 -16.07 -3.91 -7.16
C LEU A 98 -17.33 -4.62 -6.68
N LYS A 99 -17.24 -5.40 -5.58
CA LYS A 99 -18.37 -6.12 -5.00
C LYS A 99 -19.06 -5.27 -3.93
N PRO A 100 -20.38 -4.99 -4.03
CA PRO A 100 -21.09 -4.13 -3.08
C PRO A 100 -20.97 -4.54 -1.63
N ARG A 101 -20.99 -5.85 -1.37
CA ARG A 101 -20.94 -6.42 -0.01
C ARG A 101 -19.55 -6.29 0.66
N LEU A 102 -18.49 -6.06 -0.13
CA LEU A 102 -17.11 -6.02 0.37
C LEU A 102 -16.54 -4.60 0.49
N ARG A 103 -17.34 -3.56 0.28
CA ARG A 103 -16.89 -2.16 0.28
C ARG A 103 -16.31 -1.71 1.61
N GLY A 104 -16.96 -2.08 2.72
CA GLY A 104 -16.45 -1.75 4.05
C GLY A 104 -15.08 -2.38 4.32
N MET A 105 -14.90 -3.63 3.88
CA MET A 105 -13.61 -4.32 3.98
C MET A 105 -12.56 -3.71 3.06
N ALA A 106 -12.93 -3.32 1.84
CA ALA A 106 -12.04 -2.60 0.95
C ALA A 106 -11.58 -1.28 1.56
N ALA A 107 -12.47 -0.55 2.24
CA ALA A 107 -12.12 0.66 2.99
C ALA A 107 -11.10 0.39 4.09
N LEU A 108 -11.28 -0.66 4.90
CA LEU A 108 -10.34 -1.06 5.94
C LEU A 108 -8.97 -1.43 5.37
N LEU A 109 -8.93 -2.21 4.29
CA LEU A 109 -7.68 -2.60 3.64
C LEU A 109 -6.93 -1.39 3.08
N LEU A 110 -7.61 -0.42 2.46
CA LEU A 110 -6.97 0.83 2.01
C LEU A 110 -6.42 1.64 3.18
N GLY A 111 -7.13 1.70 4.31
CA GLY A 111 -6.65 2.32 5.54
C GLY A 111 -5.37 1.66 6.06
N ILE A 112 -5.32 0.31 6.07
CA ILE A 112 -4.13 -0.45 6.45
C ILE A 112 -2.97 -0.18 5.48
N ALA A 113 -3.23 -0.16 4.16
CA ALA A 113 -2.21 0.16 3.17
C ALA A 113 -1.63 1.57 3.38
N ALA A 114 -2.47 2.56 3.67
CA ALA A 114 -2.03 3.92 3.99
C ALA A 114 -1.17 3.96 5.27
N MET A 115 -1.57 3.26 6.32
CA MET A 115 -0.81 3.19 7.58
C MET A 115 0.55 2.52 7.39
N LEU A 116 0.61 1.43 6.63
CA LEU A 116 1.87 0.76 6.32
C LEU A 116 2.81 1.68 5.54
N GLU A 117 2.31 2.42 4.56
CA GLU A 117 3.12 3.36 3.78
C GLU A 117 3.69 4.48 4.65
N VAL A 118 2.88 5.07 5.57
CA VAL A 118 3.34 6.12 6.50
C VAL A 118 4.32 5.57 7.52
N ALA A 119 3.96 4.48 8.21
CA ALA A 119 4.73 3.97 9.34
C ALA A 119 6.15 3.53 8.95
N PHE A 120 6.32 3.07 7.72
CA PHE A 120 7.57 2.47 7.27
C PHE A 120 8.32 3.28 6.20
N SER A 121 7.78 4.41 5.77
CA SER A 121 8.43 5.27 4.77
C SER A 121 9.79 5.83 5.26
N GLU A 122 9.95 6.12 6.54
CA GLU A 122 11.16 6.74 7.10
C GLU A 122 11.99 5.80 7.99
N GLY A 123 11.38 5.07 8.91
CA GLY A 123 12.10 4.29 9.92
C GLY A 123 12.70 2.98 9.41
N ALA A 124 12.00 2.26 8.56
CA ALA A 124 12.43 0.94 8.09
C ALA A 124 13.51 0.99 6.99
N ARG A 125 13.74 2.15 6.38
CA ARG A 125 14.79 2.35 5.36
C ARG A 125 16.20 2.30 5.91
N GLN A 126 16.37 2.42 7.24
CA GLN A 126 17.69 2.31 7.89
C GLN A 126 18.18 0.85 7.99
N PHE A 127 17.29 -0.12 7.88
CA PHE A 127 17.64 -1.53 7.87
C PHE A 127 17.85 -2.01 6.42
N THR A 128 19.04 -1.79 5.89
CA THR A 128 19.43 -2.33 4.59
C THR A 128 19.88 -3.78 4.76
N MET A 129 19.16 -4.71 4.14
CA MET A 129 19.70 -6.04 3.90
C MET A 129 20.78 -5.91 2.82
N GLY A 130 21.95 -6.56 3.01
CA GLY A 130 22.99 -6.60 1.99
C GLY A 130 22.43 -7.07 0.64
N ARG A 131 23.24 -7.03 -0.44
CA ARG A 131 22.82 -7.50 -1.77
C ARG A 131 22.20 -8.90 -1.66
N PRO A 132 20.89 -9.06 -1.85
CA PRO A 132 20.28 -10.37 -1.77
C PRO A 132 20.69 -11.20 -2.98
N GLY A 133 21.19 -12.41 -2.74
CA GLY A 133 21.16 -13.42 -3.76
C GLY A 133 19.71 -13.67 -4.22
N TRP A 134 19.52 -14.26 -5.40
CA TRP A 134 18.17 -14.57 -5.92
C TRP A 134 17.31 -15.39 -4.94
N GLU A 135 17.94 -16.24 -4.13
CA GLU A 135 17.29 -17.05 -3.09
C GLU A 135 16.66 -16.19 -2.00
N LEU A 136 17.39 -15.18 -1.51
CA LEU A 136 16.88 -14.25 -0.50
C LEU A 136 15.79 -13.35 -1.09
N ALA A 137 15.93 -12.89 -2.34
CA ALA A 137 14.91 -12.11 -3.02
C ALA A 137 13.61 -12.91 -3.20
N PHE A 138 13.71 -14.20 -3.56
CA PHE A 138 12.57 -15.11 -3.66
C PHE A 138 11.92 -15.35 -2.29
N HIS A 139 12.72 -15.60 -1.24
CA HIS A 139 12.22 -15.78 0.12
C HIS A 139 11.45 -14.54 0.61
N VAL A 140 12.01 -13.35 0.40
CA VAL A 140 11.37 -12.09 0.75
C VAL A 140 10.06 -11.89 -0.02
N ALA A 141 10.03 -12.17 -1.33
CA ALA A 141 8.81 -12.07 -2.13
C ALA A 141 7.72 -13.03 -1.64
N MET A 142 8.08 -14.28 -1.33
CA MET A 142 7.14 -15.27 -0.79
C MET A 142 6.62 -14.88 0.60
N ALA A 143 7.50 -14.44 1.50
CA ALA A 143 7.12 -13.98 2.84
C ALA A 143 6.22 -12.75 2.77
N THR A 144 6.52 -11.79 1.90
CA THR A 144 5.71 -10.58 1.65
C THR A 144 4.32 -10.94 1.17
N THR A 145 4.24 -11.84 0.19
CA THR A 145 2.97 -12.32 -0.35
C THR A 145 2.15 -13.05 0.70
N ALA A 146 2.78 -13.94 1.46
CA ALA A 146 2.12 -14.67 2.55
C ALA A 146 1.59 -13.70 3.63
N PHE A 147 2.36 -12.69 4.00
CA PHE A 147 1.95 -11.68 4.99
C PHE A 147 0.77 -10.84 4.49
N ALA A 148 0.76 -10.47 3.20
CA ALA A 148 -0.38 -9.77 2.60
C ALA A 148 -1.65 -10.63 2.64
N PHE A 149 -1.56 -11.92 2.27
CA PHE A 149 -2.71 -12.83 2.35
C PHE A 149 -3.18 -13.08 3.78
N LEU A 150 -2.28 -13.19 4.75
CA LEU A 150 -2.61 -13.31 6.17
C LEU A 150 -3.38 -12.07 6.67
N THR A 151 -2.92 -10.88 6.31
CA THR A 151 -3.60 -9.62 6.67
C THR A 151 -5.01 -9.57 6.06
N ILE A 152 -5.14 -9.92 4.78
CA ILE A 152 -6.45 -9.98 4.11
C ILE A 152 -7.34 -11.01 4.80
N GLY A 153 -6.82 -12.20 5.08
CA GLY A 153 -7.55 -13.27 5.76
C GLY A 153 -8.03 -12.86 7.15
N ALA A 154 -7.18 -12.19 7.94
CA ALA A 154 -7.53 -11.67 9.26
C ALA A 154 -8.66 -10.65 9.19
N VAL A 155 -8.59 -9.69 8.25
CA VAL A 155 -9.66 -8.69 8.04
C VAL A 155 -10.97 -9.38 7.64
N LEU A 156 -10.90 -10.39 6.75
CA LEU A 156 -12.08 -11.17 6.34
C LEU A 156 -12.69 -11.93 7.52
N ALA A 157 -11.87 -12.57 8.34
CA ALA A 157 -12.32 -13.32 9.52
C ALA A 157 -13.02 -12.40 10.54
N VAL A 158 -12.44 -11.25 10.85
CA VAL A 158 -13.04 -10.26 11.75
C VAL A 158 -14.39 -9.77 11.19
N ALA A 159 -14.46 -9.50 9.88
CA ALA A 159 -15.69 -9.04 9.27
C ALA A 159 -16.82 -10.10 9.31
N GLN A 160 -16.49 -11.39 9.24
CA GLN A 160 -17.48 -12.47 9.36
C GLN A 160 -18.05 -12.61 10.78
N VAL A 161 -17.27 -12.23 11.81
CA VAL A 161 -17.74 -12.30 13.21
C VAL A 161 -18.66 -11.13 13.56
N VAL A 162 -18.52 -10.00 12.87
CA VAL A 162 -19.27 -8.76 13.16
C VAL A 162 -20.61 -8.69 12.40
N VAL A 163 -20.82 -9.55 11.39
CA VAL A 163 -22.07 -9.64 10.61
C VAL A 163 -22.97 -10.76 11.13
#